data_70de17ba4e38a69ebaec9c21fd43f4ae
#
_entry.id   70de17ba4e38a69ebaec9c21fd43f4ae
#
_cell.length_a   1.000
_cell.length_b   1.000
_cell.length_c   1.000
_cell.angle_alpha   90.00
_cell.angle_beta   90.00
_cell.angle_gamma   90.00
#
_symmetry.space_group_name_H-M   'P 1'
#
loop_
_entity.id
_entity.type
_entity.pdbx_description
1 polymer ?
#
loop_
_entity_poly.entity_id
_entity_poly.type
_entity_poly.pdbx_seq_one_letter_code
_entity_poly.pdbx_strand_id
1 'polypeptide(L)' 'GGMVKVVANGGQRIVSIEIEPEVVDPQDVEMLQDLVLAAANDALARAQQMVSDEMGKLTGGMNIPGLL' A
#
# COMPACT_ATOMS: atom_id res chain seq x y z
N GLY A 1 -8.61 4.67 7.15
CA GLY A 1 -8.69 4.70 8.48
C GLY A 1 -7.45 4.54 9.29
N GLY A 2 -7.54 5.01 10.51
CA GLY A 2 -6.45 4.93 11.45
C GLY A 2 -6.43 3.67 12.30
N MET A 3 -7.39 2.77 12.13
CA MET A 3 -7.51 1.60 12.99
C MET A 3 -6.48 0.52 12.67
N VAL A 4 -6.18 0.36 11.41
CA VAL A 4 -5.12 -0.54 10.95
C VAL A 4 -4.29 0.21 9.94
N LYS A 5 -2.98 0.26 10.17
CA LYS A 5 -2.06 0.96 9.30
C LYS A 5 -1.04 -0.02 8.76
N VAL A 6 -0.93 -0.10 7.45
CA VAL A 6 0.02 -0.97 6.78
C VAL A 6 0.92 -0.13 5.91
N VAL A 7 2.21 -0.42 5.96
CA VAL A 7 3.19 0.25 5.12
C VAL A 7 3.84 -0.79 4.20
N ALA A 8 3.86 -0.49 2.92
CA ALA A 8 4.51 -1.34 1.93
C ALA A 8 5.58 -0.53 1.19
N ASN A 9 6.62 -1.19 0.72
CA ASN A 9 7.68 -0.55 -0.03
C ASN A 9 7.50 -0.76 -1.54
N GLY A 10 8.37 -0.12 -2.33
CA GLY A 10 8.31 -0.21 -3.78
C GLY A 10 8.57 -1.60 -4.36
N GLY A 11 9.10 -2.50 -3.56
CA GLY A 11 9.28 -3.89 -3.94
C GLY A 11 8.06 -4.75 -3.68
N GLN A 12 6.92 -4.13 -3.40
CA GLN A 12 5.66 -4.85 -3.13
C GLN A 12 5.74 -5.72 -1.88
N ARG A 13 6.49 -5.23 -0.87
CA ARG A 13 6.61 -5.93 0.40
C ARG A 13 6.02 -5.10 1.51
N ILE A 14 5.29 -5.76 2.39
CA ILE A 14 4.77 -5.13 3.59
C ILE A 14 5.91 -5.08 4.60
N VAL A 15 6.22 -3.87 5.07
CA VAL A 15 7.34 -3.67 5.99
C VAL A 15 6.88 -3.40 7.42
N SER A 16 5.64 -2.97 7.62
CA SER A 16 5.11 -2.81 8.97
C SER A 16 3.60 -2.87 8.98
N ILE A 17 3.05 -3.29 10.10
CA ILE A 17 1.61 -3.29 10.36
C ILE A 17 1.41 -2.76 11.77
N GLU A 18 0.56 -1.75 11.90
CA GLU A 18 0.15 -1.21 13.20
C GLU A 18 -1.35 -1.40 13.35
N ILE A 19 -1.76 -1.97 14.48
CA ILE A 19 -3.16 -2.25 14.76
C ILE A 19 -3.52 -1.55 16.06
N GLU A 20 -4.55 -0.71 16.04
CA GLU A 20 -5.05 -0.09 17.25
C GLU A 20 -5.68 -1.16 18.14
N PRO A 21 -5.32 -1.21 19.42
CA PRO A 21 -5.86 -2.24 20.31
C PRO A 21 -7.39 -2.23 20.38
N GLU A 22 -7.99 -1.08 20.15
CA GLU A 22 -9.45 -0.92 20.23
C GLU A 22 -10.19 -1.76 19.20
N VAL A 23 -9.55 -2.09 18.08
CA VAL A 23 -10.19 -2.89 17.05
C VAL A 23 -9.95 -4.39 17.22
N VAL A 24 -9.17 -4.76 18.22
CA VAL A 24 -8.88 -6.17 18.49
C VAL A 24 -9.97 -6.69 19.42
N ASP A 25 -10.98 -7.31 18.82
CA ASP A 25 -12.12 -7.87 19.55
C ASP A 25 -12.12 -9.38 19.33
N PRO A 26 -11.86 -10.16 20.39
CA PRO A 26 -11.83 -11.62 20.23
C PRO A 26 -13.17 -12.21 19.78
N GLN A 27 -14.24 -11.45 19.93
CA GLN A 27 -15.56 -11.93 19.51
C GLN A 27 -15.90 -11.51 18.09
N ASP A 28 -15.06 -10.68 17.47
CA ASP A 28 -15.27 -10.25 16.09
C ASP A 28 -13.95 -10.24 15.32
N VAL A 29 -13.36 -11.39 15.22
CA VAL A 29 -12.08 -11.56 14.52
C VAL A 29 -12.24 -11.30 13.02
N GLU A 30 -13.43 -11.59 12.48
CA GLU A 30 -13.68 -11.34 11.07
C GLU A 30 -13.54 -9.87 10.70
N MET A 31 -14.04 -8.99 11.57
CA MET A 31 -13.87 -7.55 11.34
C MET A 31 -12.39 -7.19 11.25
N LEU A 32 -11.58 -7.71 12.15
CA LEU A 32 -10.15 -7.44 12.15
C LEU A 32 -9.50 -7.96 10.89
N GLN A 33 -9.86 -9.16 10.46
CA GLN A 33 -9.35 -9.75 9.23
C GLN A 33 -9.65 -8.87 8.03
N ASP A 34 -10.88 -8.37 7.94
CA ASP A 34 -11.29 -7.52 6.85
C ASP A 34 -10.54 -6.18 6.86
N LEU A 35 -10.34 -5.60 8.03
CA LEU A 35 -9.60 -4.35 8.17
C LEU A 35 -8.15 -4.53 7.74
N VAL A 36 -7.52 -5.60 8.17
CA VAL A 36 -6.12 -5.88 7.80
C VAL A 36 -6.00 -6.14 6.30
N LEU A 37 -6.93 -6.92 5.77
CA LEU A 37 -6.92 -7.23 4.34
C LEU A 37 -7.06 -5.96 3.50
N ALA A 38 -8.00 -5.10 3.85
CA ALA A 38 -8.22 -3.85 3.12
C ALA A 38 -7.01 -2.93 3.24
N ALA A 39 -6.45 -2.82 4.44
CA ALA A 39 -5.29 -1.95 4.66
C ALA A 39 -4.05 -2.47 3.92
N ALA A 40 -3.85 -3.78 3.91
CA ALA A 40 -2.72 -4.38 3.22
C ALA A 40 -2.83 -4.18 1.71
N ASN A 41 -4.01 -4.43 1.15
CA ASN A 41 -4.23 -4.24 -0.28
C ASN A 41 -4.09 -2.78 -0.69
N ASP A 42 -4.58 -1.86 0.15
CA ASP A 42 -4.45 -0.44 -0.11
C ASP A 42 -2.98 -0.01 -0.08
N ALA A 43 -2.20 -0.50 0.90
CA ALA A 43 -0.79 -0.17 1.00
C ALA A 43 -0.01 -0.68 -0.20
N LEU A 44 -0.29 -1.90 -0.65
CA LEU A 44 0.37 -2.46 -1.82
C LEU A 44 0.01 -1.69 -3.09
N ALA A 45 -1.25 -1.28 -3.22
CA ALA A 45 -1.69 -0.50 -4.37
C ALA A 45 -1.01 0.88 -4.38
N ARG A 46 -0.89 1.52 -3.21
CA ARG A 46 -0.21 2.81 -3.12
C ARG A 46 1.27 2.69 -3.43
N ALA A 47 1.91 1.62 -2.96
CA ALA A 47 3.32 1.38 -3.24
C ALA A 47 3.53 1.20 -4.74
N GLN A 48 2.67 0.44 -5.39
CA GLN A 48 2.73 0.23 -6.82
C GLN A 48 2.50 1.53 -7.59
N GLN A 49 1.54 2.33 -7.14
CA GLN A 49 1.26 3.63 -7.75
C GLN A 49 2.46 4.55 -7.64
N MET A 50 3.13 4.54 -6.49
CA MET A 50 4.31 5.38 -6.28
C MET A 50 5.44 4.98 -7.23
N VAL A 51 5.67 3.68 -7.41
CA VAL A 51 6.68 3.19 -8.35
C VAL A 51 6.29 3.56 -9.78
N SER A 52 5.03 3.41 -10.12
CA SER A 52 4.52 3.75 -11.45
C SER A 52 4.69 5.25 -11.73
N ASP A 53 4.41 6.09 -10.73
CA ASP A 53 4.58 7.53 -10.87
C ASP A 53 6.06 7.90 -11.05
N GLU A 54 6.94 7.26 -10.31
CA GLU A 54 8.38 7.50 -10.45
C GLU A 54 8.89 7.09 -11.82
N MET A 55 8.42 5.95 -12.31
CA MET A 55 8.77 5.49 -13.66
C MET A 55 8.22 6.43 -14.72
N GLY A 56 7.00 6.92 -14.50
CA GLY A 56 6.38 7.89 -15.39
C GLY A 56 7.14 9.19 -15.45
N LYS A 57 7.65 9.64 -14.32
CA LYS A 57 8.45 10.86 -14.27
C LYS A 57 9.75 10.69 -15.04
N LEU A 58 10.41 9.55 -14.87
CA LEU A 58 11.62 9.26 -15.61
C LEU A 58 11.37 9.23 -17.11
N THR A 59 10.31 8.53 -17.51
CA THR A 59 9.95 8.43 -18.91
C THR A 59 9.57 9.80 -19.49
N GLY A 60 8.78 10.54 -18.73
CA GLY A 60 8.37 11.88 -19.14
C GLY A 60 9.52 12.85 -19.26
N GLY A 61 10.47 12.78 -18.30
CA GLY A 61 11.64 13.62 -18.32
C GLY A 61 12.60 13.27 -19.43
N MET A 62 12.55 12.02 -19.86
CA MET A 62 13.42 11.52 -20.91
C MET A 62 12.76 11.54 -22.29
N ASN A 63 11.60 12.08 -22.40
CA ASN A 63 10.79 12.07 -23.60
C ASN A 63 11.62 12.25 -24.89
N ILE A 64 12.19 11.16 -25.31
CA ILE A 64 13.07 11.13 -26.48
C ILE A 64 12.25 10.67 -27.69
N PRO A 65 12.08 11.54 -28.68
CA PRO A 65 11.18 11.21 -29.79
C PRO A 65 11.52 9.94 -30.54
N GLY A 66 12.70 9.51 -30.57
CA GLY A 66 13.06 8.31 -31.29
C GLY A 66 12.79 7.01 -30.56
N LEU A 67 12.46 7.08 -29.27
CA LEU A 67 12.28 5.88 -28.46
C LEU A 67 10.83 5.40 -28.41
N LEU A 68 9.92 6.15 -28.88
CA LEU A 68 8.49 5.82 -28.79
C LEU A 68 7.89 5.37 -30.09
#